data_34da06f685e99d946eabcee352cb28f2
#
_entry.id   34da06f685e99d946eabcee352cb28f2
#
_cell.length_a   1.000
_cell.length_b   1.000
_cell.length_c   1.000
_cell.angle_alpha   90.00
_cell.angle_beta   90.00
_cell.angle_gamma   90.00
#
_symmetry.space_group_name_H-M   'P 1'
#
loop_
_entity.id
_entity.type
_entity.pdbx_description
1 polymer ?
#
loop_
_entity_poly.entity_id
_entity_poly.type
_entity_poly.pdbx_seq_one_letter_code
_entity_poly.pdbx_strand_id
1 'polypeptide(L)'
;MPAEKRKYESARQIQRQSDILASARAMLNDVGYAGMTVRALADRAGVAPATLYNLYGGKDELIVAAVDDLLNELGARAAQAGSSEGIDAILAVAELAGAQTQAMPRYAEAITRALFKLESDDPLVDVLFARGHRYVSAQLAIAQEKGEILPEVDTDLVALHLTGQGWSTIMLWMMGKLALEDLVVERQRNQILTLLGITRGDANKRLRARLKELGWNRARKSGLETSKRQLSR
;
A
#
# COMPACT_ATOMS: atom_id res chain seq x y z
N MET A 1 8.61 40.42 -0.76
CA MET A 1 8.32 39.54 0.38
C MET A 1 9.59 38.77 0.73
N PRO A 2 10.02 38.68 2.01
CA PRO A 2 11.21 37.96 2.42
C PRO A 2 11.08 36.46 2.07
N ALA A 3 12.16 35.81 1.66
CA ALA A 3 12.22 34.42 1.27
C ALA A 3 11.72 33.46 2.37
N GLU A 4 11.96 33.79 3.63
CA GLU A 4 11.47 33.04 4.79
C GLU A 4 9.94 32.98 4.89
N LYS A 5 9.24 34.07 4.58
CA LYS A 5 7.77 34.14 4.63
C LYS A 5 7.15 33.25 3.55
N ARG A 6 7.74 33.24 2.33
CA ARG A 6 7.32 32.30 1.24
C ARG A 6 7.54 30.87 1.60
N LYS A 7 8.68 30.53 2.23
CA LYS A 7 8.98 29.17 2.67
C LYS A 7 8.00 28.70 3.75
N TYR A 8 7.65 29.57 4.68
CA TYR A 8 6.69 29.28 5.75
C TYR A 8 5.24 29.12 5.23
N GLU A 9 4.82 29.98 4.29
CA GLU A 9 3.51 29.86 3.63
C GLU A 9 3.41 28.58 2.81
N SER A 10 4.47 28.19 2.08
CA SER A 10 4.56 26.93 1.35
C SER A 10 4.47 25.71 2.30
N ALA A 11 5.16 25.73 3.43
CA ALA A 11 5.11 24.63 4.41
C ALA A 11 3.71 24.47 5.04
N ARG A 12 3.04 25.59 5.35
CA ARG A 12 1.65 25.58 5.86
C ARG A 12 0.66 25.05 4.81
N GLN A 13 0.86 25.38 3.56
CA GLN A 13 0.01 24.91 2.48
C GLN A 13 0.17 23.41 2.27
N ILE A 14 1.39 22.90 2.29
CA ILE A 14 1.70 21.47 2.20
C ILE A 14 1.06 20.72 3.37
N GLN A 15 1.24 21.20 4.61
CA GLN A 15 0.64 20.58 5.78
C GLN A 15 -0.89 20.54 5.69
N ARG A 16 -1.52 21.63 5.26
CA ARG A 16 -2.97 21.69 5.08
C ARG A 16 -3.47 20.69 4.03
N GLN A 17 -2.74 20.50 2.94
CA GLN A 17 -3.09 19.50 1.94
C GLN A 17 -2.98 18.08 2.51
N SER A 18 -1.91 17.77 3.24
CA SER A 18 -1.76 16.47 3.92
C SER A 18 -2.88 16.22 4.93
N ASP A 19 -3.28 17.23 5.72
CA ASP A 19 -4.39 17.10 6.69
C ASP A 19 -5.74 16.83 5.99
N ILE A 20 -6.00 17.47 4.85
CA ILE A 20 -7.19 17.19 4.01
C ILE A 20 -7.18 15.75 3.51
N LEU A 21 -6.04 15.28 2.98
CA LEU A 21 -5.91 13.92 2.45
C LEU A 21 -6.01 12.85 3.56
N ALA A 22 -5.45 13.13 4.74
CA ALA A 22 -5.62 12.29 5.92
C ALA A 22 -7.10 12.22 6.36
N SER A 23 -7.81 13.35 6.33
CA SER A 23 -9.26 13.42 6.61
C SER A 23 -10.08 12.63 5.61
N ALA A 24 -9.69 12.65 4.33
CA ALA A 24 -10.32 11.87 3.27
C ALA A 24 -10.14 10.36 3.51
N ARG A 25 -8.93 9.90 3.85
CA ARG A 25 -8.65 8.50 4.20
C ARG A 25 -9.48 8.04 5.41
N ALA A 26 -9.53 8.86 6.46
CA ALA A 26 -10.32 8.58 7.64
C ALA A 26 -11.83 8.49 7.31
N MET A 27 -12.37 9.43 6.50
CA MET A 27 -13.76 9.40 6.10
C MET A 27 -14.08 8.16 5.26
N LEU A 28 -13.21 7.77 4.31
CA LEU A 28 -13.37 6.52 3.55
C LEU A 28 -13.41 5.29 4.46
N ASN A 29 -12.60 5.28 5.53
CA ASN A 29 -12.63 4.20 6.50
C ASN A 29 -13.92 4.18 7.33
N ASP A 30 -14.47 5.36 7.67
CA ASP A 30 -15.67 5.47 8.51
C ASP A 30 -16.95 5.11 7.75
N VAL A 31 -17.16 5.69 6.55
CA VAL A 31 -18.42 5.63 5.81
C VAL A 31 -18.30 4.95 4.44
N GLY A 32 -17.12 4.55 4.02
CA GLY A 32 -16.83 3.95 2.71
C GLY A 32 -16.95 4.94 1.54
N TYR A 33 -16.70 4.45 0.33
CA TYR A 33 -16.76 5.28 -0.88
C TYR A 33 -18.15 5.90 -1.11
N ALA A 34 -19.21 5.12 -0.97
CA ALA A 34 -20.57 5.58 -1.23
C ALA A 34 -21.03 6.69 -0.26
N GLY A 35 -20.64 6.60 1.01
CA GLY A 35 -20.98 7.57 2.05
C GLY A 35 -20.15 8.85 2.04
N MET A 36 -19.01 8.87 1.35
CA MET A 36 -18.15 10.04 1.26
C MET A 36 -18.70 11.04 0.24
N THR A 37 -18.82 12.32 0.64
CA THR A 37 -19.10 13.45 -0.25
C THR A 37 -18.05 14.55 -0.07
N VAL A 38 -17.79 15.33 -1.13
CA VAL A 38 -16.86 16.46 -1.07
C VAL A 38 -17.29 17.49 -0.02
N ARG A 39 -18.61 17.72 0.14
CA ARG A 39 -19.15 18.64 1.15
C ARG A 39 -18.88 18.15 2.58
N ALA A 40 -19.19 16.90 2.87
CA ALA A 40 -18.93 16.32 4.19
C ALA A 40 -17.44 16.29 4.54
N LEU A 41 -16.58 16.05 3.53
CA LEU A 41 -15.14 16.13 3.73
C LEU A 41 -14.66 17.57 3.98
N ALA A 42 -15.20 18.55 3.27
CA ALA A 42 -14.89 19.96 3.47
C ALA A 42 -15.22 20.41 4.90
N ASP A 43 -16.41 20.02 5.39
CA ASP A 43 -16.84 20.27 6.77
C ASP A 43 -15.89 19.61 7.78
N ARG A 44 -15.51 18.34 7.55
CA ARG A 44 -14.58 17.58 8.42
C ARG A 44 -13.17 18.18 8.43
N ALA A 45 -12.67 18.64 7.29
CA ALA A 45 -11.35 19.22 7.14
C ALA A 45 -11.28 20.70 7.48
N GLY A 46 -12.42 21.35 7.82
CA GLY A 46 -12.48 22.77 8.16
C GLY A 46 -12.14 23.69 6.98
N VAL A 47 -12.55 23.31 5.77
CA VAL A 47 -12.31 24.08 4.53
C VAL A 47 -13.62 24.32 3.76
N ALA A 48 -13.64 25.33 2.90
CA ALA A 48 -14.77 25.52 2.00
C ALA A 48 -14.80 24.39 0.92
N PRO A 49 -15.98 23.89 0.51
CA PRO A 49 -16.07 22.90 -0.57
C PRO A 49 -15.38 23.34 -1.87
N ALA A 50 -15.48 24.64 -2.22
CA ALA A 50 -14.77 25.22 -3.36
C ALA A 50 -13.26 25.05 -3.30
N THR A 51 -12.67 25.02 -2.09
CA THR A 51 -11.23 24.75 -1.90
C THR A 51 -10.87 23.35 -2.37
N LEU A 52 -11.68 22.35 -2.03
CA LEU A 52 -11.44 20.96 -2.45
C LEU A 52 -11.58 20.79 -3.96
N TYR A 53 -12.60 21.40 -4.56
CA TYR A 53 -12.77 21.38 -6.01
C TYR A 53 -11.61 22.07 -6.74
N ASN A 54 -11.12 23.20 -6.23
CA ASN A 54 -9.99 23.91 -6.81
C ASN A 54 -8.66 23.14 -6.68
N LEU A 55 -8.48 22.36 -5.59
CA LEU A 55 -7.23 21.61 -5.34
C LEU A 55 -7.21 20.28 -6.08
N TYR A 56 -8.35 19.58 -6.17
CA TYR A 56 -8.38 18.20 -6.60
C TYR A 56 -9.31 17.95 -7.80
N GLY A 57 -10.23 18.84 -8.12
CA GLY A 57 -11.18 18.69 -9.22
C GLY A 57 -12.49 18.04 -8.77
N GLY A 58 -12.46 16.88 -8.15
CA GLY A 58 -13.64 16.15 -7.72
C GLY A 58 -13.35 15.11 -6.64
N LYS A 59 -14.33 14.22 -6.42
CA LYS A 59 -14.24 13.16 -5.41
C LYS A 59 -13.21 12.10 -5.79
N ASP A 60 -13.20 11.70 -7.04
CA ASP A 60 -12.34 10.61 -7.51
C ASP A 60 -10.87 11.05 -7.54
N GLU A 61 -10.59 12.22 -8.07
CA GLU A 61 -9.26 12.82 -8.08
C GLU A 61 -8.73 13.07 -6.66
N LEU A 62 -9.62 13.43 -5.74
CA LEU A 62 -9.25 13.59 -4.33
C LEU A 62 -8.91 12.24 -3.69
N ILE A 63 -9.60 11.16 -4.03
CA ILE A 63 -9.28 9.81 -3.55
C ILE A 63 -7.95 9.36 -4.14
N VAL A 64 -7.71 9.57 -5.42
CA VAL A 64 -6.42 9.31 -6.07
C VAL A 64 -5.30 10.03 -5.34
N ALA A 65 -5.47 11.34 -5.05
CA ALA A 65 -4.48 12.12 -4.31
C ALA A 65 -4.27 11.59 -2.87
N ALA A 66 -5.34 11.15 -2.19
CA ALA A 66 -5.23 10.59 -0.84
C ALA A 66 -4.48 9.24 -0.78
N VAL A 67 -4.64 8.42 -1.82
CA VAL A 67 -3.87 7.18 -1.97
C VAL A 67 -2.41 7.47 -2.27
N ASP A 68 -2.15 8.42 -3.18
CA ASP A 68 -0.80 8.83 -3.56
C ASP A 68 -0.01 9.38 -2.36
N ASP A 69 -0.64 10.23 -1.55
CA ASP A 69 -0.08 10.77 -0.31
C ASP A 69 0.26 9.65 0.70
N LEU A 70 -0.63 8.67 0.86
CA LEU A 70 -0.37 7.52 1.71
C LEU A 70 0.85 6.70 1.25
N LEU A 71 0.98 6.45 -0.06
CA LEU A 71 2.12 5.72 -0.60
C LEU A 71 3.45 6.47 -0.37
N ASN A 72 3.43 7.81 -0.48
CA ASN A 72 4.58 8.66 -0.12
C ASN A 72 4.93 8.52 1.36
N GLU A 73 3.93 8.59 2.23
CA GLU A 73 4.12 8.46 3.67
C GLU A 73 4.73 7.09 4.03
N LEU A 74 4.22 6.01 3.46
CA LEU A 74 4.77 4.67 3.69
C LEU A 74 6.22 4.54 3.22
N GLY A 75 6.55 5.07 2.05
CA GLY A 75 7.93 5.10 1.54
C GLY A 75 8.88 5.89 2.44
N ALA A 76 8.46 7.07 2.90
CA ALA A 76 9.24 7.88 3.82
C ALA A 76 9.49 7.18 5.17
N ARG A 77 8.46 6.51 5.71
CA ARG A 77 8.57 5.73 6.96
C ARG A 77 9.51 4.53 6.81
N ALA A 78 9.46 3.83 5.70
CA ALA A 78 10.39 2.72 5.41
C ALA A 78 11.84 3.21 5.36
N ALA A 79 12.09 4.33 4.69
CA ALA A 79 13.43 4.94 4.62
C ALA A 79 13.95 5.37 6.01
N GLN A 80 13.10 5.97 6.85
CA GLN A 80 13.45 6.36 8.22
C GLN A 80 13.77 5.17 9.13
N ALA A 81 13.15 4.02 8.89
CA ALA A 81 13.40 2.79 9.65
C ALA A 81 14.74 2.10 9.29
N GLY A 82 15.56 2.70 8.41
CA GLY A 82 16.87 2.16 8.01
C GLY A 82 16.81 1.10 6.91
N SER A 83 15.62 0.73 6.43
CA SER A 83 15.43 -0.16 5.28
C SER A 83 15.32 0.68 4.01
N SER A 84 16.41 1.36 3.65
CA SER A 84 16.36 2.42 2.64
C SER A 84 16.47 1.92 1.21
N GLU A 85 17.03 0.71 0.98
CA GLU A 85 17.37 0.25 -0.36
C GLU A 85 17.21 -1.26 -0.56
N GLY A 86 16.96 -1.64 -1.80
CA GLY A 86 16.98 -3.03 -2.26
C GLY A 86 15.85 -3.89 -1.67
N ILE A 87 16.16 -5.15 -1.43
CA ILE A 87 15.19 -6.15 -0.95
C ILE A 87 14.59 -5.76 0.41
N ASP A 88 15.41 -5.24 1.32
CA ASP A 88 14.95 -4.88 2.66
C ASP A 88 13.96 -3.71 2.64
N ALA A 89 14.10 -2.74 1.70
CA ALA A 89 13.15 -1.67 1.48
C ALA A 89 11.80 -2.19 0.95
N ILE A 90 11.80 -3.16 0.04
CA ILE A 90 10.58 -3.81 -0.47
C ILE A 90 9.81 -4.45 0.68
N LEU A 91 10.50 -5.24 1.52
CA LEU A 91 9.86 -5.92 2.65
C LEU A 91 9.34 -4.95 3.71
N ALA A 92 10.07 -3.87 4.00
CA ALA A 92 9.64 -2.84 4.95
C ALA A 92 8.38 -2.11 4.47
N VAL A 93 8.29 -1.71 3.20
CA VAL A 93 7.08 -1.10 2.64
C VAL A 93 5.93 -2.09 2.63
N ALA A 94 6.17 -3.36 2.34
CA ALA A 94 5.13 -4.39 2.40
C ALA A 94 4.55 -4.56 3.80
N GLU A 95 5.40 -4.55 4.83
CA GLU A 95 5.00 -4.62 6.24
C GLU A 95 4.15 -3.41 6.62
N LEU A 96 4.64 -2.19 6.33
CA LEU A 96 3.92 -0.94 6.62
C LEU A 96 2.57 -0.87 5.89
N ALA A 97 2.51 -1.27 4.63
CA ALA A 97 1.25 -1.31 3.87
C ALA A 97 0.27 -2.36 4.42
N GLY A 98 0.76 -3.50 4.89
CA GLY A 98 -0.04 -4.49 5.59
C GLY A 98 -0.61 -3.96 6.91
N ALA A 99 0.24 -3.33 7.73
CA ALA A 99 -0.17 -2.70 8.98
C ALA A 99 -1.18 -1.56 8.76
N GLN A 100 -1.01 -0.77 7.70
CA GLN A 100 -1.97 0.26 7.31
C GLN A 100 -3.33 -0.34 6.93
N THR A 101 -3.33 -1.47 6.22
CA THR A 101 -4.59 -2.19 5.90
C THR A 101 -5.28 -2.67 7.16
N GLN A 102 -4.55 -3.19 8.16
CA GLN A 102 -5.11 -3.59 9.45
C GLN A 102 -5.67 -2.41 10.25
N ALA A 103 -4.99 -1.27 10.21
CA ALA A 103 -5.42 -0.05 10.91
C ALA A 103 -6.66 0.59 10.26
N MET A 104 -6.81 0.49 8.93
CA MET A 104 -7.89 1.11 8.17
C MET A 104 -8.54 0.10 7.19
N PRO A 105 -9.19 -0.96 7.69
CA PRO A 105 -9.65 -2.06 6.84
C PRO A 105 -10.75 -1.64 5.87
N ARG A 106 -11.69 -0.78 6.27
CA ARG A 106 -12.75 -0.29 5.38
C ARG A 106 -12.21 0.62 4.27
N TYR A 107 -11.16 1.39 4.56
CA TYR A 107 -10.46 2.17 3.54
C TYR A 107 -9.81 1.23 2.50
N ALA A 108 -9.05 0.22 2.96
CA ALA A 108 -8.41 -0.75 2.08
C ALA A 108 -9.45 -1.53 1.24
N GLU A 109 -10.57 -1.93 1.84
CA GLU A 109 -11.69 -2.56 1.13
C GLU A 109 -12.28 -1.64 0.06
N ALA A 110 -12.54 -0.37 0.37
CA ALA A 110 -13.12 0.60 -0.57
C ALA A 110 -12.22 0.81 -1.79
N ILE A 111 -10.90 1.01 -1.57
CA ILE A 111 -9.92 1.18 -2.64
C ILE A 111 -9.79 -0.09 -3.48
N THR A 112 -9.69 -1.27 -2.82
CA THR A 112 -9.56 -2.54 -3.55
C THR A 112 -10.81 -2.84 -4.38
N ARG A 113 -12.01 -2.59 -3.86
CA ARG A 113 -13.26 -2.74 -4.63
C ARG A 113 -13.31 -1.78 -5.83
N ALA A 114 -12.85 -0.54 -5.66
CA ALA A 114 -12.73 0.40 -6.76
C ALA A 114 -11.76 -0.15 -7.81
N LEU A 115 -10.54 -0.52 -7.43
CA LEU A 115 -9.51 -1.06 -8.32
C LEU A 115 -10.00 -2.24 -9.19
N PHE A 116 -10.79 -3.16 -8.63
CA PHE A 116 -11.31 -4.33 -9.38
C PHE A 116 -12.57 -4.05 -10.22
N LYS A 117 -13.12 -2.83 -10.16
CA LYS A 117 -14.22 -2.38 -11.02
C LYS A 117 -13.76 -1.50 -12.17
N LEU A 118 -12.50 -1.05 -12.13
CA LEU A 118 -11.97 -0.04 -13.02
C LEU A 118 -11.55 -0.65 -14.36
N GLU A 119 -11.68 0.16 -15.40
CA GLU A 119 -11.09 -0.11 -16.70
C GLU A 119 -9.58 0.17 -16.64
N SER A 120 -8.83 -0.39 -17.59
CA SER A 120 -7.36 -0.34 -17.58
C SER A 120 -6.76 1.07 -17.68
N ASP A 121 -7.55 2.07 -18.10
CA ASP A 121 -7.17 3.48 -18.25
C ASP A 121 -7.64 4.38 -17.10
N ASP A 122 -8.20 3.80 -16.03
CA ASP A 122 -8.62 4.57 -14.85
C ASP A 122 -7.41 5.16 -14.10
N PRO A 123 -7.40 6.46 -13.79
CA PRO A 123 -6.30 7.12 -13.07
C PRO A 123 -5.97 6.46 -11.72
N LEU A 124 -6.93 5.84 -11.06
CA LEU A 124 -6.70 5.14 -9.79
C LEU A 124 -5.87 3.86 -9.99
N VAL A 125 -6.09 3.13 -11.09
CA VAL A 125 -5.25 1.97 -11.46
C VAL A 125 -3.81 2.42 -11.66
N ASP A 126 -3.60 3.49 -12.41
CA ASP A 126 -2.26 4.05 -12.66
C ASP A 126 -1.55 4.46 -11.37
N VAL A 127 -2.23 5.15 -10.46
CA VAL A 127 -1.63 5.56 -9.18
C VAL A 127 -1.28 4.34 -8.34
N LEU A 128 -2.19 3.40 -8.17
CA LEU A 128 -1.99 2.25 -7.29
C LEU A 128 -0.99 1.24 -7.85
N PHE A 129 -1.11 0.92 -9.12
CA PHE A 129 -0.26 -0.09 -9.77
C PHE A 129 1.06 0.49 -10.24
N ALA A 130 1.03 1.53 -11.07
CA ALA A 130 2.24 2.06 -11.69
C ALA A 130 3.21 2.64 -10.66
N ARG A 131 2.70 3.24 -9.56
CA ARG A 131 3.56 3.77 -8.51
C ARG A 131 4.21 2.67 -7.68
N GLY A 132 3.42 1.68 -7.26
CA GLY A 132 3.94 0.52 -6.53
C GLY A 132 4.96 -0.25 -7.38
N HIS A 133 4.64 -0.48 -8.65
CA HIS A 133 5.51 -1.12 -9.61
C HIS A 133 6.84 -0.35 -9.79
N ARG A 134 6.80 0.96 -10.06
CA ARG A 134 8.02 1.78 -10.19
C ARG A 134 8.90 1.74 -8.95
N TYR A 135 8.29 1.80 -7.75
CA TYR A 135 9.06 1.71 -6.51
C TYR A 135 9.75 0.35 -6.38
N VAL A 136 9.03 -0.74 -6.56
CA VAL A 136 9.58 -2.10 -6.44
C VAL A 136 10.62 -2.37 -7.51
N SER A 137 10.37 -1.96 -8.77
CA SER A 137 11.33 -2.09 -9.89
C SER A 137 12.65 -1.38 -9.58
N ALA A 138 12.60 -0.13 -9.09
CA ALA A 138 13.80 0.60 -8.69
C ALA A 138 14.59 -0.11 -7.57
N GLN A 139 13.90 -0.67 -6.57
CA GLN A 139 14.57 -1.38 -5.47
C GLN A 139 15.16 -2.73 -5.91
N LEU A 140 14.49 -3.45 -6.82
CA LEU A 140 15.05 -4.68 -7.40
C LEU A 140 16.26 -4.39 -8.29
N ALA A 141 16.26 -3.30 -9.05
CA ALA A 141 17.43 -2.87 -9.83
C ALA A 141 18.64 -2.62 -8.92
N ILE A 142 18.46 -1.89 -7.81
CA ILE A 142 19.51 -1.67 -6.81
C ILE A 142 20.04 -3.00 -6.25
N ALA A 143 19.15 -3.95 -5.92
CA ALA A 143 19.55 -5.26 -5.43
C ALA A 143 20.30 -6.09 -6.49
N GLN A 144 19.93 -5.96 -7.76
CA GLN A 144 20.62 -6.61 -8.88
C GLN A 144 22.03 -6.01 -9.10
N GLU A 145 22.17 -4.69 -9.06
CA GLU A 145 23.46 -4.01 -9.11
C GLU A 145 24.40 -4.41 -7.95
N LYS A 146 23.84 -4.64 -6.76
CA LYS A 146 24.57 -5.18 -5.60
C LYS A 146 24.91 -6.67 -5.74
N GLY A 147 24.47 -7.34 -6.80
CA GLY A 147 24.68 -8.77 -7.03
C GLY A 147 23.86 -9.69 -6.12
N GLU A 148 22.83 -9.18 -5.46
CA GLU A 148 21.93 -9.94 -4.60
C GLU A 148 20.87 -10.73 -5.41
N ILE A 149 20.56 -10.27 -6.63
CA ILE A 149 19.63 -10.91 -7.58
C ILE A 149 20.44 -11.55 -8.71
N LEU A 150 19.93 -12.65 -9.25
CA LEU A 150 20.49 -13.33 -10.41
C LEU A 150 20.48 -12.38 -11.65
N PRO A 151 21.56 -12.28 -12.42
CA PRO A 151 21.67 -11.29 -13.50
C PRO A 151 20.70 -11.52 -14.68
N GLU A 152 20.24 -12.76 -14.88
CA GLU A 152 19.30 -13.14 -15.91
C GLU A 152 17.84 -12.81 -15.55
N VAL A 153 17.55 -12.32 -14.35
CA VAL A 153 16.19 -12.02 -13.90
C VAL A 153 15.72 -10.69 -14.48
N ASP A 154 14.56 -10.72 -15.13
CA ASP A 154 13.80 -9.52 -15.47
C ASP A 154 13.18 -8.92 -14.20
N THR A 155 13.83 -7.91 -13.65
CA THR A 155 13.40 -7.26 -12.41
C THR A 155 12.09 -6.49 -12.57
N ASP A 156 11.76 -6.03 -13.78
CA ASP A 156 10.51 -5.31 -14.05
C ASP A 156 9.31 -6.26 -14.00
N LEU A 157 9.42 -7.43 -14.59
CA LEU A 157 8.41 -8.49 -14.50
C LEU A 157 8.22 -8.96 -13.06
N VAL A 158 9.30 -9.12 -12.29
CA VAL A 158 9.19 -9.47 -10.86
C VAL A 158 8.51 -8.36 -10.06
N ALA A 159 8.81 -7.09 -10.36
CA ALA A 159 8.16 -5.95 -9.71
C ALA A 159 6.64 -5.94 -9.95
N LEU A 160 6.21 -6.26 -11.17
CA LEU A 160 4.79 -6.41 -11.52
C LEU A 160 4.12 -7.48 -10.64
N HIS A 161 4.75 -8.65 -10.51
CA HIS A 161 4.22 -9.75 -9.70
C HIS A 161 4.17 -9.39 -8.20
N LEU A 162 5.23 -8.80 -7.64
CA LEU A 162 5.26 -8.38 -6.23
C LEU A 162 4.20 -7.32 -5.92
N THR A 163 3.96 -6.38 -6.84
CA THR A 163 2.90 -5.38 -6.72
C THR A 163 1.52 -6.06 -6.72
N GLY A 164 1.27 -6.97 -7.67
CA GLY A 164 0.03 -7.74 -7.75
C GLY A 164 -0.23 -8.61 -6.52
N GLN A 165 0.80 -9.23 -5.94
CA GLN A 165 0.69 -10.01 -4.70
C GLN A 165 0.21 -9.17 -3.52
N GLY A 166 0.60 -7.90 -3.45
CA GLY A 166 0.10 -6.98 -2.43
C GLY A 166 -1.42 -6.85 -2.47
N TRP A 167 -1.99 -6.67 -3.66
CA TRP A 167 -3.43 -6.57 -3.86
C TRP A 167 -4.16 -7.90 -3.67
N SER A 168 -3.58 -8.99 -4.15
CA SER A 168 -4.18 -10.32 -3.98
C SER A 168 -4.30 -10.72 -2.51
N THR A 169 -3.39 -10.29 -1.65
CA THR A 169 -3.46 -10.55 -0.20
C THR A 169 -4.66 -9.84 0.43
N ILE A 170 -4.93 -8.58 0.05
CA ILE A 170 -6.12 -7.83 0.51
C ILE A 170 -7.40 -8.51 -0.02
N MET A 171 -7.40 -8.92 -1.28
CA MET A 171 -8.55 -9.61 -1.87
C MET A 171 -8.86 -10.94 -1.15
N LEU A 172 -7.85 -11.74 -0.78
CA LEU A 172 -8.03 -12.96 -0.01
C LEU A 172 -8.66 -12.70 1.36
N TRP A 173 -8.25 -11.61 2.03
CA TRP A 173 -8.91 -11.16 3.26
C TRP A 173 -10.37 -10.78 3.01
N MET A 174 -10.66 -9.96 2.01
CA MET A 174 -12.03 -9.54 1.67
C MET A 174 -12.95 -10.73 1.32
N MET A 175 -12.39 -11.79 0.75
CA MET A 175 -13.10 -13.04 0.45
C MET A 175 -13.24 -13.98 1.66
N GLY A 176 -12.76 -13.59 2.85
CA GLY A 176 -12.76 -14.43 4.05
C GLY A 176 -11.82 -15.66 3.97
N LYS A 177 -10.84 -15.63 3.05
CA LYS A 177 -9.84 -16.70 2.90
C LYS A 177 -8.59 -16.46 3.74
N LEU A 178 -8.43 -15.24 4.26
CA LEU A 178 -7.37 -14.80 5.13
C LEU A 178 -7.96 -13.96 6.25
N ALA A 179 -7.51 -14.15 7.48
CA ALA A 179 -7.89 -13.30 8.60
C ALA A 179 -7.14 -11.96 8.56
N LEU A 180 -7.76 -10.88 9.03
CA LEU A 180 -7.16 -9.54 8.99
C LEU A 180 -5.87 -9.48 9.82
N GLU A 181 -5.84 -10.16 10.96
CA GLU A 181 -4.67 -10.27 11.83
C GLU A 181 -3.47 -10.96 11.18
N ASP A 182 -3.70 -11.85 10.21
CA ASP A 182 -2.64 -12.58 9.50
C ASP A 182 -2.12 -11.83 8.27
N LEU A 183 -2.76 -10.74 7.86
CA LEU A 183 -2.52 -10.07 6.58
C LEU A 183 -1.08 -9.59 6.42
N VAL A 184 -0.48 -8.98 7.47
CA VAL A 184 0.92 -8.50 7.45
C VAL A 184 1.87 -9.67 7.22
N VAL A 185 1.70 -10.75 7.99
CA VAL A 185 2.58 -11.93 7.93
C VAL A 185 2.46 -12.62 6.57
N GLU A 186 1.25 -12.81 6.06
CA GLU A 186 1.04 -13.46 4.77
C GLU A 186 1.56 -12.61 3.60
N ARG A 187 1.41 -11.29 3.67
CA ARG A 187 1.98 -10.38 2.67
C ARG A 187 3.51 -10.48 2.62
N GLN A 188 4.18 -10.44 3.77
CA GLN A 188 5.63 -10.63 3.83
C GLN A 188 6.05 -12.02 3.35
N ARG A 189 5.35 -13.07 3.78
CA ARG A 189 5.65 -14.46 3.39
C ARG A 189 5.58 -14.65 1.88
N ASN A 190 4.53 -14.16 1.23
CA ASN A 190 4.36 -14.26 -0.21
C ASN A 190 5.49 -13.56 -0.97
N GLN A 191 5.86 -12.36 -0.54
CA GLN A 191 6.96 -11.62 -1.17
C GLN A 191 8.32 -12.31 -0.95
N ILE A 192 8.59 -12.80 0.26
CA ILE A 192 9.83 -13.55 0.54
C ILE A 192 9.92 -14.81 -0.32
N LEU A 193 8.83 -15.55 -0.49
CA LEU A 193 8.82 -16.76 -1.32
C LEU A 193 9.15 -16.44 -2.79
N THR A 194 8.64 -15.35 -3.34
CA THR A 194 8.99 -14.90 -4.69
C THR A 194 10.45 -14.47 -4.77
N LEU A 195 10.92 -13.67 -3.81
CA LEU A 195 12.29 -13.18 -3.78
C LEU A 195 13.32 -14.30 -3.59
N LEU A 196 13.00 -15.35 -2.84
CA LEU A 196 13.88 -16.51 -2.67
C LEU A 196 14.20 -17.22 -3.99
N GLY A 197 13.28 -17.20 -4.95
CA GLY A 197 13.50 -17.81 -6.28
C GLY A 197 14.49 -17.06 -7.17
N ILE A 198 14.77 -15.81 -6.86
CA ILE A 198 15.60 -14.93 -7.70
C ILE A 198 16.85 -14.41 -7.01
N THR A 199 16.98 -14.61 -5.71
CA THR A 199 18.09 -14.08 -4.90
C THR A 199 19.21 -15.10 -4.69
N ARG A 200 20.42 -14.59 -4.43
CA ARG A 200 21.61 -15.38 -4.13
C ARG A 200 22.39 -14.80 -2.95
N GLY A 201 23.41 -15.54 -2.52
CA GLY A 201 24.36 -15.08 -1.49
C GLY A 201 23.69 -14.78 -0.15
N ASP A 202 24.12 -13.70 0.49
CA ASP A 202 23.64 -13.34 1.83
C ASP A 202 22.20 -12.83 1.84
N ALA A 203 21.74 -12.21 0.76
CA ALA A 203 20.33 -11.82 0.61
C ALA A 203 19.41 -13.04 0.71
N ASN A 204 19.72 -14.13 0.01
CA ASN A 204 18.95 -15.37 0.09
C ASN A 204 18.95 -15.98 1.51
N LYS A 205 20.11 -15.93 2.20
CA LYS A 205 20.21 -16.40 3.59
C LYS A 205 19.34 -15.57 4.55
N ARG A 206 19.37 -14.22 4.43
CA ARG A 206 18.52 -13.33 5.22
C ARG A 206 17.04 -13.60 5.00
N LEU A 207 16.62 -13.77 3.75
CA LEU A 207 15.23 -14.09 3.41
C LEU A 207 14.78 -15.43 4.00
N ARG A 208 15.62 -16.47 3.95
CA ARG A 208 15.32 -17.78 4.59
C ARG A 208 15.19 -17.66 6.10
N ALA A 209 16.06 -16.90 6.75
CA ALA A 209 15.99 -16.64 8.18
C ALA A 209 14.66 -15.92 8.54
N ARG A 210 14.33 -14.85 7.81
CA ARG A 210 13.08 -14.11 8.00
C ARG A 210 11.85 -14.97 7.79
N LEU A 211 11.84 -15.82 6.75
CA LEU A 211 10.74 -16.76 6.50
C LEU A 211 10.57 -17.77 7.65
N LYS A 212 11.66 -18.24 8.23
CA LYS A 212 11.63 -19.14 9.39
C LYS A 212 11.03 -18.46 10.63
N GLU A 213 11.40 -17.19 10.88
CA GLU A 213 10.83 -16.38 11.97
C GLU A 213 9.32 -16.18 11.83
N LEU A 214 8.86 -15.90 10.61
CA LEU A 214 7.44 -15.75 10.30
C LEU A 214 6.66 -17.06 10.43
N GLY A 215 7.34 -18.21 10.43
CA GLY A 215 6.76 -19.56 10.55
C GLY A 215 5.95 -20.00 9.34
N TRP A 216 6.00 -21.30 9.03
CA TRP A 216 5.34 -21.89 7.85
C TRP A 216 3.84 -22.17 8.02
N ASN A 217 3.32 -22.24 9.25
CA ASN A 217 2.07 -22.94 9.55
C ASN A 217 1.01 -22.14 10.33
N ARG A 218 1.14 -20.83 10.55
CA ARG A 218 0.19 -20.11 11.42
C ARG A 218 -1.16 -19.76 10.77
N ALA A 219 -1.25 -19.61 9.46
CA ALA A 219 -2.48 -19.20 8.77
C ALA A 219 -3.57 -20.28 8.64
N ARG A 220 -3.30 -21.54 8.98
CA ARG A 220 -4.26 -22.63 8.71
C ARG A 220 -5.41 -22.78 9.72
N LYS A 221 -5.40 -22.10 10.87
CA LYS A 221 -6.39 -22.36 11.93
C LYS A 221 -7.66 -21.52 11.91
N SER A 222 -7.69 -20.34 11.27
CA SER A 222 -8.85 -19.45 11.40
C SER A 222 -9.81 -19.40 10.19
N GLY A 223 -9.34 -19.60 8.97
CA GLY A 223 -10.17 -19.37 7.78
C GLY A 223 -10.99 -20.55 7.26
N LEU A 224 -10.54 -21.78 7.45
CA LEU A 224 -11.17 -22.96 6.86
C LEU A 224 -12.26 -23.61 7.74
N GLU A 225 -12.25 -23.42 9.04
CA GLU A 225 -13.27 -23.96 9.94
C GLU A 225 -14.58 -23.15 9.91
N THR A 226 -14.50 -21.83 9.66
CA THR A 226 -15.69 -20.96 9.58
C THR A 226 -16.48 -21.21 8.29
N SER A 227 -15.80 -21.52 7.17
CA SER A 227 -16.44 -21.79 5.88
C SER A 227 -17.20 -23.13 5.86
N LYS A 228 -16.74 -24.14 6.60
CA LYS A 228 -17.45 -25.43 6.70
C LYS A 228 -18.75 -25.34 7.50
N ARG A 229 -18.87 -24.41 8.45
CA ARG A 229 -20.11 -24.20 9.22
C ARG A 229 -21.18 -23.40 8.47
N GLN A 230 -20.81 -22.61 7.45
CA GLN A 230 -21.78 -21.85 6.66
C GLN A 230 -22.34 -22.64 5.47
N LEU A 231 -21.67 -23.71 5.02
CA LEU A 231 -22.14 -24.59 3.93
C LEU A 231 -22.97 -25.78 4.42
N SER A 232 -23.13 -25.94 5.74
CA SER A 232 -23.95 -27.00 6.36
C SER A 232 -25.22 -26.46 7.04
N ARG A 233 -25.64 -25.25 6.69
CA ARG A 233 -26.95 -24.67 6.99
C ARG A 233 -27.62 -24.19 5.72
#